data_48b6e85c60f6bad16a37e862ea98e40d
#
_entry.id   48b6e85c60f6bad16a37e862ea98e40d
#
_cell.length_a   1.000
_cell.length_b   1.000
_cell.length_c   1.000
_cell.angle_alpha   90.00
_cell.angle_beta   90.00
_cell.angle_gamma   90.00
#
_symmetry.space_group_name_H-M   'P 1'
#
loop_
_entity.id
_entity.type
_entity.pdbx_description
1 polymer ?
#
loop_
_entity_poly.entity_id
_entity_poly.type
_entity_poly.pdbx_seq_one_letter_code
_entity_poly.pdbx_strand_id
1 'polypeptide(L)'
;MRRLLAVLAAAVVARMVFHALFVPAFEGPDEPYHLARALAFASEPADWSRAFAGAPVGPALAAAVRAKPCSESLHRVFGCPLFGARPARFDVLAPDPPSPAAGEILGNTEDNQPLLAYALVGLVLRAWHGSPSPSESLLVFRLLSVACVAVALFGPLRVLAHDSNRGAGLSLGCLMLLLTPGASEAIARASNDAPVFLWAALCVAAIKRRAGAAAIVPLLAAGPLLKLTALPVAAFAVAALVARGRARLALAGGAAALAVFPVQALRGWKWGGTLEFNSAAAALGGSPGATLAGLARSSYTLIKTTFWLGEWSFFRAPRPLVIAYFLLLAAALVLARRRSDPHHLVPHAVGALVAAGGFLAFAIGNRLYYGDWGGVGGWYVWTWLPWLAIAASDLARIERRSGAWLLAAIAAFVLAANVLWFSVAWPLYG
;
A
#
# COMPACT_ATOMS: atom_id res chain seq x y z
N MET A 1 6.24 22.48 -15.34
CA MET A 1 5.47 21.51 -14.54
C MET A 1 5.18 20.22 -15.27
N ARG A 2 4.43 20.20 -16.39
CA ARG A 2 4.04 18.97 -17.11
C ARG A 2 5.22 18.07 -17.49
N ARG A 3 6.31 18.64 -18.05
CA ARG A 3 7.52 17.87 -18.39
C ARG A 3 8.19 17.27 -17.15
N LEU A 4 8.26 18.03 -16.07
CA LEU A 4 8.87 17.56 -14.82
C LEU A 4 8.05 16.41 -14.19
N LEU A 5 6.72 16.49 -14.20
CA LEU A 5 5.84 15.40 -13.77
C LEU A 5 5.99 14.15 -14.65
N ALA A 6 6.15 14.32 -15.96
CA ALA A 6 6.36 13.20 -16.86
C ALA A 6 7.71 12.50 -16.61
N VAL A 7 8.78 13.28 -16.40
CA VAL A 7 10.11 12.73 -16.04
C VAL A 7 10.05 12.02 -14.69
N LEU A 8 9.42 12.61 -13.68
CA LEU A 8 9.24 11.98 -12.38
C LEU A 8 8.43 10.69 -12.49
N ALA A 9 7.32 10.71 -13.24
CA ALA A 9 6.50 9.52 -13.47
C ALA A 9 7.31 8.40 -14.13
N ALA A 10 8.10 8.72 -15.14
CA ALA A 10 8.98 7.74 -15.80
C ALA A 10 10.03 7.18 -14.82
N ALA A 11 10.67 8.04 -14.01
CA ALA A 11 11.63 7.61 -12.99
C ALA A 11 11.00 6.70 -11.94
N VAL A 12 9.79 7.04 -11.45
CA VAL A 12 9.04 6.20 -10.50
C VAL A 12 8.71 4.84 -11.10
N VAL A 13 8.19 4.80 -12.32
CA VAL A 13 7.85 3.53 -13.00
C VAL A 13 9.11 2.69 -13.22
N ALA A 14 10.20 3.28 -13.70
CA ALA A 14 11.47 2.57 -13.90
C ALA A 14 12.00 2.00 -12.57
N ARG A 15 11.95 2.79 -11.48
CA ARG A 15 12.34 2.34 -10.13
C ARG A 15 11.48 1.17 -9.65
N MET A 16 10.17 1.22 -9.89
CA MET A 16 9.25 0.14 -9.48
C MET A 16 9.39 -1.12 -10.32
N VAL A 17 9.61 -0.99 -11.64
CA VAL A 17 9.96 -2.15 -12.49
C VAL A 17 11.24 -2.81 -11.99
N PHE A 18 12.28 -2.00 -11.74
CA PHE A 18 13.52 -2.53 -11.19
C PHE A 18 13.27 -3.28 -9.87
N HIS A 19 12.47 -2.68 -8.96
CA HIS A 19 12.16 -3.30 -7.68
C HIS A 19 11.39 -4.63 -7.86
N ALA A 20 10.38 -4.65 -8.73
CA ALA A 20 9.58 -5.83 -9.00
C ALA A 20 10.42 -7.03 -9.51
N LEU A 21 11.51 -6.73 -10.21
CA LEU A 21 12.43 -7.75 -10.73
C LEU A 21 13.55 -8.10 -9.74
N PHE A 22 14.15 -7.10 -9.09
CA PHE A 22 15.34 -7.23 -8.25
C PHE A 22 15.05 -7.92 -6.90
N VAL A 23 13.93 -7.58 -6.27
CA VAL A 23 13.58 -8.15 -4.97
C VAL A 23 13.27 -9.63 -5.11
N PRO A 24 13.83 -10.50 -4.25
CA PRO A 24 13.62 -11.94 -4.32
C PRO A 24 12.14 -12.30 -4.39
N ALA A 25 11.85 -13.45 -5.01
CA ALA A 25 10.48 -13.93 -5.08
C ALA A 25 9.91 -14.14 -3.67
N PHE A 26 8.66 -13.71 -3.49
CA PHE A 26 7.88 -13.83 -2.24
C PHE A 26 8.38 -13.00 -1.05
N GLU A 27 9.46 -12.21 -1.20
CA GLU A 27 10.04 -11.43 -0.09
C GLU A 27 9.26 -10.14 0.22
N GLY A 28 8.43 -9.66 -0.68
CA GLY A 28 7.53 -8.55 -0.37
C GLY A 28 6.60 -8.92 0.79
N PRO A 29 6.30 -7.98 1.73
CA PRO A 29 5.41 -8.25 2.85
C PRO A 29 4.10 -8.90 2.38
N ASP A 30 3.75 -10.05 2.94
CA ASP A 30 2.53 -10.81 2.70
C ASP A 30 2.32 -11.32 1.24
N GLU A 31 3.33 -11.22 0.36
CA GLU A 31 3.19 -11.63 -1.04
C GLU A 31 2.67 -13.07 -1.25
N PRO A 32 3.13 -14.10 -0.49
CA PRO A 32 2.58 -15.44 -0.64
C PRO A 32 1.08 -15.50 -0.37
N TYR A 33 0.62 -14.75 0.62
CA TYR A 33 -0.79 -14.70 1.03
C TYR A 33 -1.65 -13.95 0.02
N HIS A 34 -1.17 -12.80 -0.48
CA HIS A 34 -1.83 -12.05 -1.54
C HIS A 34 -1.92 -12.87 -2.83
N LEU A 35 -0.83 -13.56 -3.19
CA LEU A 35 -0.80 -14.41 -4.38
C LEU A 35 -1.75 -15.60 -4.25
N ALA A 36 -1.81 -16.27 -3.09
CA ALA A 36 -2.75 -17.36 -2.85
C ALA A 36 -4.19 -16.94 -3.15
N ARG A 37 -4.58 -15.73 -2.73
CA ARG A 37 -5.91 -15.20 -3.01
C ARG A 37 -6.14 -14.93 -4.49
N ALA A 38 -5.18 -14.37 -5.19
CA ALA A 38 -5.29 -14.12 -6.63
C ALA A 38 -5.39 -15.45 -7.42
N LEU A 39 -4.58 -16.45 -7.05
CA LEU A 39 -4.62 -17.78 -7.66
C LEU A 39 -5.95 -18.51 -7.44
N ALA A 40 -6.59 -18.32 -6.29
CA ALA A 40 -7.92 -18.88 -6.04
C ALA A 40 -8.97 -18.32 -7.01
N PHE A 41 -8.85 -17.05 -7.44
CA PHE A 41 -9.72 -16.47 -8.47
C PHE A 41 -9.25 -16.78 -9.91
N ALA A 42 -8.01 -17.23 -10.08
CA ALA A 42 -7.52 -17.72 -11.38
C ALA A 42 -8.08 -19.11 -11.73
N SER A 43 -8.57 -19.87 -10.73
CA SER A 43 -9.23 -21.15 -10.92
C SER A 43 -10.55 -21.03 -11.72
N GLU A 44 -11.20 -22.16 -12.00
CA GLU A 44 -12.50 -22.17 -12.67
C GLU A 44 -13.56 -21.36 -11.87
N PRO A 45 -14.49 -20.64 -12.54
CA PRO A 45 -15.53 -19.86 -11.87
C PRO A 45 -16.40 -20.67 -10.92
N ALA A 46 -16.56 -21.96 -11.17
CA ALA A 46 -17.29 -22.87 -10.27
C ALA A 46 -16.66 -22.93 -8.85
N ASP A 47 -15.34 -22.69 -8.75
CA ASP A 47 -14.60 -22.72 -7.49
C ASP A 47 -14.55 -21.37 -6.77
N TRP A 48 -15.08 -20.29 -7.36
CA TRP A 48 -15.03 -18.96 -6.77
C TRP A 48 -15.75 -18.86 -5.42
N SER A 49 -16.71 -19.72 -5.13
CA SER A 49 -17.32 -19.80 -3.81
C SER A 49 -16.28 -20.08 -2.72
N ARG A 50 -15.29 -20.95 -3.00
CA ARG A 50 -14.15 -21.21 -2.12
C ARG A 50 -13.23 -19.99 -2.01
N ALA A 51 -12.92 -19.33 -3.15
CA ALA A 51 -12.13 -18.09 -3.16
C ALA A 51 -12.79 -16.97 -2.35
N PHE A 52 -14.14 -16.93 -2.30
CA PHE A 52 -14.88 -16.01 -1.44
C PHE A 52 -14.77 -16.37 0.04
N ALA A 53 -14.81 -17.64 0.39
CA ALA A 53 -14.76 -18.10 1.78
C ALA A 53 -13.37 -17.94 2.40
N GLY A 54 -12.32 -18.26 1.63
CA GLY A 54 -10.91 -18.15 2.04
C GLY A 54 -10.01 -18.78 0.98
N ALA A 55 -8.74 -18.39 0.98
CA ALA A 55 -7.76 -18.87 0.02
C ALA A 55 -6.45 -19.23 0.74
N PRO A 56 -6.36 -20.40 1.36
CA PRO A 56 -5.14 -20.85 2.02
C PRO A 56 -3.98 -20.94 1.02
N VAL A 57 -2.76 -20.90 1.54
CA VAL A 57 -1.56 -21.12 0.73
C VAL A 57 -1.48 -22.60 0.35
N GLY A 58 -1.75 -22.89 -0.90
CA GLY A 58 -1.76 -24.28 -1.42
C GLY A 58 -0.36 -24.89 -1.55
N PRO A 59 -0.28 -26.21 -1.73
CA PRO A 59 0.99 -26.97 -1.74
C PRO A 59 2.00 -26.47 -2.79
N ALA A 60 1.55 -26.15 -4.00
CA ALA A 60 2.41 -25.68 -5.08
C ALA A 60 3.08 -24.33 -4.73
N LEU A 61 2.30 -23.39 -4.19
CA LEU A 61 2.82 -22.09 -3.76
C LEU A 61 3.74 -22.25 -2.55
N ALA A 62 3.37 -23.06 -1.56
CA ALA A 62 4.22 -23.34 -0.40
C ALA A 62 5.55 -23.97 -0.83
N ALA A 63 5.55 -24.89 -1.78
CA ALA A 63 6.77 -25.49 -2.34
C ALA A 63 7.64 -24.46 -3.07
N ALA A 64 7.03 -23.58 -3.88
CA ALA A 64 7.76 -22.49 -4.55
C ALA A 64 8.42 -21.55 -3.54
N VAL A 65 7.72 -21.14 -2.48
CA VAL A 65 8.28 -20.31 -1.41
C VAL A 65 9.44 -21.02 -0.71
N ARG A 66 9.26 -22.30 -0.32
CA ARG A 66 10.30 -23.11 0.35
C ARG A 66 11.55 -23.29 -0.50
N ALA A 67 11.44 -23.26 -1.81
CA ALA A 67 12.55 -23.44 -2.72
C ALA A 67 13.42 -22.18 -2.90
N LYS A 68 12.94 -21.00 -2.50
CA LYS A 68 13.62 -19.73 -2.68
C LYS A 68 14.28 -19.28 -1.36
N PRO A 69 15.44 -18.59 -1.41
CA PRO A 69 16.00 -17.92 -0.23
C PRO A 69 15.05 -16.84 0.29
N CYS A 70 14.95 -16.72 1.59
CA CYS A 70 13.95 -15.87 2.22
C CYS A 70 14.43 -15.19 3.51
N SER A 71 13.64 -14.25 3.99
CA SER A 71 13.81 -13.60 5.28
C SER A 71 13.51 -14.53 6.46
N GLU A 72 13.96 -14.13 7.66
CA GLU A 72 13.60 -14.83 8.92
C GLU A 72 12.08 -14.94 9.11
N SER A 73 11.32 -13.94 8.70
CA SER A 73 9.86 -13.93 8.81
C SER A 73 9.23 -15.04 7.99
N LEU A 74 9.62 -15.17 6.72
CA LEU A 74 9.16 -16.24 5.85
C LEU A 74 9.74 -17.60 6.26
N HIS A 75 11.01 -17.64 6.69
CA HIS A 75 11.65 -18.85 7.18
C HIS A 75 10.85 -19.50 8.32
N ARG A 76 10.41 -18.71 9.28
CA ARG A 76 9.61 -19.21 10.42
C ARG A 76 8.29 -19.85 10.00
N VAL A 77 7.70 -19.40 8.91
CA VAL A 77 6.40 -19.90 8.44
C VAL A 77 6.56 -21.02 7.42
N PHE A 78 7.45 -20.85 6.46
CA PHE A 78 7.58 -21.74 5.32
C PHE A 78 8.77 -22.70 5.39
N GLY A 79 9.78 -22.44 6.24
CA GLY A 79 10.99 -23.24 6.32
C GLY A 79 11.93 -23.05 5.12
N CYS A 80 11.83 -21.96 4.38
CA CYS A 80 12.70 -21.66 3.24
C CYS A 80 14.14 -21.36 3.70
N PRO A 81 15.18 -21.58 2.87
CA PRO A 81 16.56 -21.28 3.24
C PRO A 81 16.75 -19.79 3.48
N LEU A 82 17.49 -19.41 4.53
CA LEU A 82 17.78 -18.00 4.79
C LEU A 82 18.68 -17.39 3.70
N PHE A 83 18.57 -16.07 3.50
CA PHE A 83 19.49 -15.34 2.62
C PHE A 83 20.95 -15.58 2.98
N GLY A 84 21.80 -15.54 1.96
CA GLY A 84 23.23 -15.89 2.07
C GLY A 84 23.56 -17.35 1.75
N ALA A 85 22.59 -18.25 1.73
CA ALA A 85 22.79 -19.63 1.28
C ALA A 85 23.07 -19.72 -0.25
N ARG A 86 22.47 -18.82 -1.02
CA ARG A 86 22.66 -18.65 -2.48
C ARG A 86 22.16 -17.28 -2.92
N PRO A 87 22.54 -16.80 -4.13
CA PRO A 87 21.96 -15.58 -4.71
C PRO A 87 20.44 -15.67 -4.82
N ALA A 88 19.76 -14.59 -4.44
CA ALA A 88 18.31 -14.49 -4.45
C ALA A 88 17.77 -13.33 -5.31
N ARG A 89 18.64 -12.38 -5.68
CA ARG A 89 18.25 -11.28 -6.58
C ARG A 89 17.79 -11.83 -7.93
N PHE A 90 16.73 -11.24 -8.48
CA PHE A 90 16.06 -11.69 -9.70
C PHE A 90 15.48 -13.12 -9.64
N ASP A 91 15.35 -13.70 -8.45
CA ASP A 91 14.85 -15.07 -8.26
C ASP A 91 13.40 -15.22 -8.74
N VAL A 92 12.67 -14.12 -8.88
CA VAL A 92 11.32 -14.09 -9.48
C VAL A 92 11.33 -14.54 -10.94
N LEU A 93 12.48 -14.50 -11.61
CA LEU A 93 12.67 -14.96 -12.99
C LEU A 93 13.11 -16.42 -13.06
N ALA A 94 13.49 -17.03 -11.93
CA ALA A 94 13.93 -18.41 -11.88
C ALA A 94 12.73 -19.37 -11.84
N PRO A 95 12.82 -20.54 -12.53
CA PRO A 95 11.74 -21.51 -12.54
C PRO A 95 11.45 -22.04 -11.14
N ASP A 96 10.19 -22.39 -10.91
CA ASP A 96 9.78 -23.06 -9.69
C ASP A 96 10.10 -24.57 -9.75
N PRO A 97 10.24 -25.26 -8.60
CA PRO A 97 10.35 -26.70 -8.56
C PRO A 97 9.04 -27.35 -9.06
N PRO A 98 9.10 -28.61 -9.49
CA PRO A 98 7.89 -29.37 -9.82
C PRO A 98 6.87 -29.30 -8.66
N SER A 99 5.59 -29.08 -9.00
CA SER A 99 4.53 -29.03 -7.99
C SER A 99 4.41 -30.39 -7.31
N PRO A 100 4.41 -30.45 -5.97
CA PRO A 100 4.20 -31.70 -5.26
C PRO A 100 2.78 -32.23 -5.48
N ALA A 101 2.62 -33.54 -5.62
CA ALA A 101 1.32 -34.20 -5.77
C ALA A 101 0.43 -34.02 -4.51
N ALA A 102 1.05 -33.92 -3.34
CA ALA A 102 0.41 -33.63 -2.07
C ALA A 102 1.34 -32.79 -1.21
N GLY A 103 0.80 -31.96 -0.33
CA GLY A 103 1.59 -31.11 0.54
C GLY A 103 0.73 -30.37 1.57
N GLU A 104 1.40 -29.69 2.45
CA GLU A 104 0.79 -28.91 3.53
C GLU A 104 0.01 -27.71 3.00
N ILE A 105 -1.14 -27.46 3.57
CA ILE A 105 -1.97 -26.27 3.35
C ILE A 105 -1.77 -25.34 4.53
N LEU A 106 -1.30 -24.13 4.28
CA LEU A 106 -1.04 -23.12 5.30
C LEU A 106 -2.16 -22.08 5.36
N GLY A 107 -2.47 -21.62 6.56
CA GLY A 107 -3.43 -20.53 6.76
C GLY A 107 -3.00 -19.24 6.06
N ASN A 108 -3.94 -18.33 5.81
CA ASN A 108 -3.72 -17.09 5.10
C ASN A 108 -4.16 -15.89 5.95
N THR A 109 -3.23 -15.00 6.32
CA THR A 109 -3.51 -13.76 7.05
C THR A 109 -4.34 -12.77 6.26
N GLU A 110 -4.22 -12.80 4.93
CA GLU A 110 -4.86 -11.85 4.03
C GLU A 110 -6.29 -12.26 3.63
N ASP A 111 -6.83 -13.37 4.14
CA ASP A 111 -8.21 -13.77 3.91
C ASP A 111 -9.24 -12.78 4.44
N ASN A 112 -8.84 -11.91 5.36
CA ASN A 112 -9.66 -10.83 5.88
C ASN A 112 -9.79 -9.62 4.93
N GLN A 113 -8.96 -9.53 3.89
CA GLN A 113 -8.96 -8.40 2.96
C GLN A 113 -10.16 -8.44 2.00
N PRO A 114 -10.65 -7.28 1.52
CA PRO A 114 -11.64 -7.21 0.46
C PRO A 114 -11.18 -7.87 -0.84
N LEU A 115 -12.13 -8.34 -1.66
CA LEU A 115 -11.86 -9.30 -2.73
C LEU A 115 -11.55 -8.70 -4.09
N LEU A 116 -11.99 -7.46 -4.36
CA LEU A 116 -12.02 -6.93 -5.72
C LEU A 116 -10.65 -6.90 -6.40
N ALA A 117 -9.58 -6.55 -5.66
CA ALA A 117 -8.23 -6.53 -6.20
C ALA A 117 -7.79 -7.93 -6.65
N TYR A 118 -8.02 -8.94 -5.81
CA TYR A 118 -7.61 -10.32 -6.09
C TYR A 118 -8.41 -10.96 -7.22
N ALA A 119 -9.71 -10.66 -7.30
CA ALA A 119 -10.55 -11.12 -8.40
C ALA A 119 -10.06 -10.54 -9.74
N LEU A 120 -9.73 -9.25 -9.79
CA LEU A 120 -9.19 -8.63 -11.00
C LEU A 120 -7.85 -9.22 -11.41
N VAL A 121 -6.92 -9.42 -10.46
CA VAL A 121 -5.63 -10.05 -10.74
C VAL A 121 -5.82 -11.51 -11.15
N GLY A 122 -6.67 -12.27 -10.46
CA GLY A 122 -6.98 -13.66 -10.78
C GLY A 122 -7.51 -13.82 -12.20
N LEU A 123 -8.41 -12.93 -12.65
CA LEU A 123 -8.88 -12.93 -14.04
C LEU A 123 -7.76 -12.70 -15.05
N VAL A 124 -6.82 -11.80 -14.75
CA VAL A 124 -5.64 -11.57 -15.61
C VAL A 124 -4.74 -12.80 -15.63
N LEU A 125 -4.45 -13.40 -14.48
CA LEU A 125 -3.62 -14.61 -14.38
C LEU A 125 -4.25 -15.77 -15.18
N ARG A 126 -5.58 -15.95 -15.07
CA ARG A 126 -6.32 -16.95 -15.85
C ARG A 126 -6.22 -16.72 -17.35
N ALA A 127 -6.32 -15.46 -17.80
CA ALA A 127 -6.23 -15.10 -19.22
C ALA A 127 -4.81 -15.25 -19.77
N TRP A 128 -3.78 -15.19 -18.91
CA TRP A 128 -2.38 -15.16 -19.31
C TRP A 128 -1.93 -16.50 -19.90
N HIS A 129 -2.09 -17.62 -19.18
CA HIS A 129 -1.54 -18.93 -19.64
C HIS A 129 -2.22 -20.16 -19.04
N GLY A 130 -3.46 -20.12 -18.64
CA GLY A 130 -4.22 -21.27 -18.13
C GLY A 130 -3.76 -21.80 -16.76
N SER A 131 -2.46 -21.98 -16.51
CA SER A 131 -1.89 -22.43 -15.23
C SER A 131 -0.44 -21.97 -15.09
N PRO A 132 -0.20 -20.65 -14.88
CA PRO A 132 1.15 -20.15 -14.69
C PRO A 132 1.75 -20.68 -13.38
N SER A 133 3.09 -20.83 -13.34
CA SER A 133 3.80 -21.18 -12.12
C SER A 133 3.64 -20.10 -11.03
N PRO A 134 3.82 -20.42 -9.74
CA PRO A 134 3.74 -19.42 -8.68
C PRO A 134 4.66 -18.20 -8.88
N SER A 135 5.92 -18.40 -9.33
CA SER A 135 6.85 -17.28 -9.58
C SER A 135 6.43 -16.43 -10.79
N GLU A 136 5.94 -17.03 -11.87
CA GLU A 136 5.38 -16.30 -13.03
C GLU A 136 4.14 -15.51 -12.61
N SER A 137 3.25 -16.11 -11.83
CA SER A 137 2.05 -15.46 -11.29
C SER A 137 2.43 -14.28 -10.40
N LEU A 138 3.46 -14.43 -9.56
CA LEU A 138 4.00 -13.37 -8.73
C LEU A 138 4.52 -12.21 -9.57
N LEU A 139 5.32 -12.51 -10.60
CA LEU A 139 5.87 -11.50 -11.50
C LEU A 139 4.75 -10.74 -12.23
N VAL A 140 3.75 -11.44 -12.77
CA VAL A 140 2.58 -10.81 -13.40
C VAL A 140 1.87 -9.90 -12.41
N PHE A 141 1.65 -10.33 -11.18
CA PHE A 141 0.99 -9.51 -10.16
C PHE A 141 1.83 -8.26 -9.83
N ARG A 142 3.16 -8.40 -9.62
CA ARG A 142 4.07 -7.26 -9.42
C ARG A 142 4.01 -6.27 -10.59
N LEU A 143 4.04 -6.74 -11.83
CA LEU A 143 3.96 -5.89 -13.02
C LEU A 143 2.60 -5.21 -13.16
N LEU A 144 1.51 -5.88 -12.79
CA LEU A 144 0.17 -5.24 -12.71
C LEU A 144 0.14 -4.13 -11.65
N SER A 145 0.80 -4.33 -10.52
CA SER A 145 0.97 -3.29 -9.50
C SER A 145 1.70 -2.08 -10.06
N VAL A 146 2.81 -2.29 -10.78
CA VAL A 146 3.55 -1.21 -11.47
C VAL A 146 2.68 -0.53 -12.53
N ALA A 147 1.90 -1.29 -13.31
CA ALA A 147 0.99 -0.74 -14.31
C ALA A 147 -0.09 0.16 -13.67
N CYS A 148 -0.65 -0.21 -12.52
CA CYS A 148 -1.58 0.64 -11.78
C CYS A 148 -0.96 2.01 -11.44
N VAL A 149 0.29 2.02 -10.98
CA VAL A 149 1.01 3.27 -10.67
C VAL A 149 1.29 4.07 -11.93
N ALA A 150 1.73 3.41 -13.00
CA ALA A 150 1.97 4.08 -14.29
C ALA A 150 0.70 4.76 -14.81
N VAL A 151 -0.44 4.05 -14.82
CA VAL A 151 -1.74 4.59 -15.22
C VAL A 151 -2.14 5.77 -14.33
N ALA A 152 -1.93 5.69 -13.01
CA ALA A 152 -2.23 6.78 -12.09
C ALA A 152 -1.40 8.03 -12.39
N LEU A 153 -0.09 7.88 -12.57
CA LEU A 153 0.84 8.99 -12.78
C LEU A 153 0.69 9.64 -14.16
N PHE A 154 0.57 8.83 -15.22
CA PHE A 154 0.43 9.33 -16.59
C PHE A 154 -1.01 9.72 -16.97
N GLY A 155 -2.00 9.34 -16.17
CA GLY A 155 -3.41 9.60 -16.37
C GLY A 155 -4.01 10.59 -15.37
N PRO A 156 -4.73 10.11 -14.34
CA PRO A 156 -5.50 10.95 -13.43
C PRO A 156 -4.67 11.99 -12.67
N LEU A 157 -3.44 11.69 -12.25
CA LEU A 157 -2.61 12.63 -11.49
C LEU A 157 -2.07 13.80 -12.31
N ARG A 158 -2.23 13.78 -13.63
CA ARG A 158 -1.98 14.98 -14.46
C ARG A 158 -2.85 16.17 -14.08
N VAL A 159 -3.96 15.96 -13.36
CA VAL A 159 -4.78 17.07 -12.83
C VAL A 159 -3.96 17.97 -11.90
N LEU A 160 -2.94 17.45 -11.20
CA LEU A 160 -2.02 18.23 -10.38
C LEU A 160 -1.18 19.23 -11.18
N ALA A 161 -0.92 18.95 -12.44
CA ALA A 161 -0.16 19.85 -13.33
C ALA A 161 -0.96 21.07 -13.79
N HIS A 162 -2.28 21.02 -13.67
CA HIS A 162 -3.18 22.11 -14.07
C HIS A 162 -3.55 23.04 -12.90
N ASP A 163 -3.46 22.57 -11.67
CA ASP A 163 -3.66 23.41 -10.49
C ASP A 163 -2.49 24.39 -10.34
N SER A 164 -2.82 25.65 -10.41
CA SER A 164 -1.94 26.83 -10.47
C SER A 164 -0.65 26.76 -9.64
N ASN A 165 0.39 27.39 -10.16
CA ASN A 165 1.79 27.55 -9.78
C ASN A 165 2.21 27.62 -8.29
N ARG A 166 1.30 27.68 -7.31
CA ARG A 166 1.63 27.97 -5.90
C ARG A 166 1.65 26.76 -4.95
N GLY A 167 0.94 25.67 -5.30
CA GLY A 167 0.95 24.41 -4.53
C GLY A 167 1.71 23.27 -5.22
N ALA A 168 2.09 23.47 -6.47
CA ALA A 168 2.68 22.46 -7.33
C ALA A 168 4.02 21.90 -6.81
N GLY A 169 4.79 22.71 -6.09
CA GLY A 169 6.04 22.26 -5.47
C GLY A 169 5.84 21.21 -4.38
N LEU A 170 4.86 21.41 -3.49
CA LEU A 170 4.55 20.42 -2.43
C LEU A 170 4.00 19.12 -3.00
N SER A 171 3.07 19.22 -3.97
CA SER A 171 2.54 18.03 -4.65
C SER A 171 3.65 17.24 -5.36
N LEU A 172 4.59 17.93 -6.00
CA LEU A 172 5.76 17.32 -6.62
C LEU A 172 6.65 16.64 -5.58
N GLY A 173 6.91 17.31 -4.44
CA GLY A 173 7.65 16.74 -3.32
C GLY A 173 7.01 15.46 -2.78
N CYS A 174 5.69 15.45 -2.60
CA CYS A 174 4.95 14.23 -2.22
C CYS A 174 5.16 13.10 -3.23
N LEU A 175 5.05 13.38 -4.54
CA LEU A 175 5.26 12.37 -5.58
C LEU A 175 6.71 11.89 -5.68
N MET A 176 7.69 12.75 -5.36
CA MET A 176 9.11 12.34 -5.31
C MET A 176 9.38 11.29 -4.24
N LEU A 177 8.59 11.26 -3.15
CA LEU A 177 8.72 10.23 -2.12
C LEU A 177 8.38 8.82 -2.64
N LEU A 178 7.67 8.67 -3.77
CA LEU A 178 7.48 7.38 -4.45
C LEU A 178 8.80 6.74 -4.90
N LEU A 179 9.87 7.51 -5.01
CA LEU A 179 11.20 6.99 -5.33
C LEU A 179 11.93 6.40 -4.11
N THR A 180 11.39 6.55 -2.89
CA THR A 180 12.01 5.92 -1.71
C THR A 180 11.89 4.40 -1.76
N PRO A 181 12.83 3.66 -1.16
CA PRO A 181 12.75 2.20 -1.08
C PRO A 181 11.41 1.72 -0.49
N GLY A 182 10.98 2.30 0.63
CA GLY A 182 9.73 1.91 1.28
C GLY A 182 8.48 2.06 0.40
N ALA A 183 8.41 3.13 -0.42
CA ALA A 183 7.30 3.27 -1.36
C ALA A 183 7.35 2.23 -2.47
N SER A 184 8.55 1.97 -3.02
CA SER A 184 8.73 0.95 -4.07
C SER A 184 8.38 -0.44 -3.56
N GLU A 185 8.84 -0.79 -2.34
CA GLU A 185 8.51 -2.06 -1.69
C GLU A 185 7.00 -2.19 -1.40
N ALA A 186 6.37 -1.11 -0.95
CA ALA A 186 4.95 -1.14 -0.61
C ALA A 186 4.04 -1.32 -1.84
N ILE A 187 4.37 -0.66 -2.96
CA ILE A 187 3.46 -0.53 -4.10
C ILE A 187 3.83 -1.46 -5.26
N ALA A 188 5.15 -1.74 -5.48
CA ALA A 188 5.57 -2.60 -6.59
C ALA A 188 5.45 -4.11 -6.29
N ARG A 189 5.15 -4.47 -5.04
CA ARG A 189 4.92 -5.87 -4.65
C ARG A 189 3.57 -6.41 -5.14
N ALA A 190 3.40 -7.71 -5.05
CA ALA A 190 2.12 -8.37 -5.29
C ALA A 190 1.17 -8.15 -4.10
N SER A 191 0.41 -7.06 -4.14
CA SER A 191 -0.55 -6.69 -3.10
C SER A 191 -1.72 -5.88 -3.66
N ASN A 192 -2.72 -5.62 -2.82
CA ASN A 192 -3.84 -4.76 -3.17
C ASN A 192 -3.57 -3.24 -3.01
N ASP A 193 -2.33 -2.83 -2.67
CA ASP A 193 -1.98 -1.43 -2.43
C ASP A 193 -1.93 -0.60 -3.73
N ALA A 194 -1.33 -1.13 -4.80
CA ALA A 194 -1.26 -0.44 -6.08
C ALA A 194 -2.63 -0.18 -6.75
N PRO A 195 -3.57 -1.12 -6.78
CA PRO A 195 -4.95 -0.85 -7.20
C PRO A 195 -5.62 0.26 -6.40
N VAL A 196 -5.40 0.32 -5.06
CA VAL A 196 -5.94 1.40 -4.22
C VAL A 196 -5.27 2.74 -4.52
N PHE A 197 -3.97 2.76 -4.78
CA PHE A 197 -3.28 3.97 -5.22
C PHE A 197 -3.88 4.53 -6.53
N LEU A 198 -4.09 3.68 -7.54
CA LEU A 198 -4.75 4.06 -8.79
C LEU A 198 -6.17 4.58 -8.54
N TRP A 199 -6.94 3.86 -7.73
CA TRP A 199 -8.28 4.25 -7.36
C TRP A 199 -8.30 5.62 -6.67
N ALA A 200 -7.40 5.87 -5.70
CA ALA A 200 -7.28 7.16 -5.03
C ALA A 200 -6.97 8.30 -6.02
N ALA A 201 -6.10 8.05 -6.99
CA ALA A 201 -5.80 9.00 -8.07
C ALA A 201 -7.04 9.30 -8.95
N LEU A 202 -7.83 8.28 -9.27
CA LEU A 202 -9.09 8.43 -10.01
C LEU A 202 -10.13 9.22 -9.20
N CYS A 203 -10.28 8.93 -7.90
CA CYS A 203 -11.17 9.69 -7.01
C CYS A 203 -10.82 11.17 -6.97
N VAL A 204 -9.54 11.48 -6.76
CA VAL A 204 -9.04 12.86 -6.73
C VAL A 204 -9.33 13.56 -8.06
N ALA A 205 -9.03 12.90 -9.18
CA ALA A 205 -9.29 13.47 -10.52
C ALA A 205 -10.78 13.68 -10.78
N ALA A 206 -11.63 12.72 -10.39
CA ALA A 206 -13.08 12.81 -10.54
C ALA A 206 -13.67 13.98 -9.73
N ILE A 207 -13.22 14.15 -8.48
CA ILE A 207 -13.61 15.28 -7.64
C ILE A 207 -13.16 16.60 -8.24
N LYS A 208 -11.90 16.73 -8.69
CA LYS A 208 -11.37 17.96 -9.29
C LYS A 208 -12.10 18.31 -10.59
N ARG A 209 -12.42 17.33 -11.42
CA ARG A 209 -13.13 17.49 -12.70
C ARG A 209 -14.65 17.60 -12.55
N ARG A 210 -15.21 17.56 -11.33
CA ARG A 210 -16.65 17.61 -11.05
C ARG A 210 -17.43 16.50 -11.79
N ALA A 211 -16.92 15.29 -11.83
CA ALA A 211 -17.54 14.16 -12.51
C ALA A 211 -18.99 13.90 -12.06
N GLY A 212 -19.78 13.28 -12.92
CA GLY A 212 -21.20 12.96 -12.67
C GLY A 212 -21.39 11.74 -11.74
N ALA A 213 -22.65 11.47 -11.40
CA ALA A 213 -23.03 10.36 -10.52
C ALA A 213 -22.61 9.00 -11.08
N ALA A 214 -22.80 8.78 -12.37
CA ALA A 214 -22.45 7.53 -13.05
C ALA A 214 -20.97 7.15 -12.92
N ALA A 215 -20.08 8.14 -12.72
CA ALA A 215 -18.67 7.89 -12.50
C ALA A 215 -18.30 7.83 -11.02
N ILE A 216 -18.85 8.73 -10.19
CA ILE A 216 -18.43 8.87 -8.78
C ILE A 216 -18.96 7.73 -7.90
N VAL A 217 -20.23 7.33 -8.05
CA VAL A 217 -20.84 6.32 -7.17
C VAL A 217 -20.15 4.95 -7.31
N PRO A 218 -19.99 4.36 -8.50
CA PRO A 218 -19.26 3.10 -8.62
C PRO A 218 -17.78 3.24 -8.24
N LEU A 219 -17.17 4.41 -8.49
CA LEU A 219 -15.79 4.65 -8.08
C LEU A 219 -15.66 4.61 -6.56
N LEU A 220 -16.56 5.26 -5.79
CA LEU A 220 -16.54 5.23 -4.33
C LEU A 220 -16.86 3.85 -3.76
N ALA A 221 -17.71 3.06 -4.42
CA ALA A 221 -17.97 1.68 -4.04
C ALA A 221 -16.73 0.78 -4.21
N ALA A 222 -16.00 0.97 -5.31
CA ALA A 222 -14.87 0.10 -5.67
C ALA A 222 -13.70 0.20 -4.67
N GLY A 223 -13.39 1.38 -4.15
CA GLY A 223 -12.21 1.58 -3.31
C GLY A 223 -12.16 0.70 -2.06
N PRO A 224 -13.16 0.79 -1.16
CA PRO A 224 -13.19 -0.06 0.02
C PRO A 224 -13.29 -1.57 -0.32
N LEU A 225 -13.86 -1.95 -1.46
CA LEU A 225 -13.86 -3.33 -1.97
C LEU A 225 -12.48 -3.78 -2.48
N LEU A 226 -11.59 -2.83 -2.84
CA LEU A 226 -10.17 -3.13 -3.11
C LEU A 226 -9.41 -3.34 -1.79
N LYS A 227 -9.58 -2.42 -0.83
CA LYS A 227 -8.94 -2.48 0.50
C LYS A 227 -9.60 -1.51 1.46
N LEU A 228 -9.74 -1.86 2.74
CA LEU A 228 -10.32 -0.98 3.75
C LEU A 228 -9.54 0.33 3.96
N THR A 229 -8.25 0.34 3.67
CA THR A 229 -7.41 1.57 3.71
C THR A 229 -7.83 2.63 2.67
N ALA A 230 -8.77 2.33 1.77
CA ALA A 230 -9.38 3.30 0.87
C ALA A 230 -10.38 4.24 1.58
N LEU A 231 -10.91 3.87 2.75
CA LEU A 231 -11.94 4.63 3.47
C LEU A 231 -11.59 6.10 3.74
N PRO A 232 -10.36 6.48 4.15
CA PRO A 232 -9.99 7.89 4.32
C PRO A 232 -10.16 8.72 3.05
N VAL A 233 -9.76 8.19 1.91
CA VAL A 233 -9.91 8.88 0.61
C VAL A 233 -11.38 8.94 0.17
N ALA A 234 -12.17 7.88 0.45
CA ALA A 234 -13.61 7.90 0.22
C ALA A 234 -14.29 8.95 1.09
N ALA A 235 -13.94 9.05 2.36
CA ALA A 235 -14.47 10.05 3.29
C ALA A 235 -14.12 11.48 2.86
N PHE A 236 -12.88 11.73 2.44
CA PHE A 236 -12.47 12.99 1.81
C PHE A 236 -13.35 13.32 0.61
N ALA A 237 -13.56 12.35 -0.30
CA ALA A 237 -14.33 12.57 -1.52
C ALA A 237 -15.80 12.89 -1.23
N VAL A 238 -16.42 12.16 -0.29
CA VAL A 238 -17.80 12.41 0.18
C VAL A 238 -17.90 13.82 0.77
N ALA A 239 -17.01 14.20 1.69
CA ALA A 239 -16.99 15.53 2.29
C ALA A 239 -16.76 16.64 1.24
N ALA A 240 -15.92 16.40 0.24
CA ALA A 240 -15.70 17.33 -0.87
C ALA A 240 -16.94 17.51 -1.77
N LEU A 241 -17.75 16.47 -1.92
CA LEU A 241 -19.03 16.57 -2.62
C LEU A 241 -20.05 17.40 -1.81
N VAL A 242 -20.13 17.19 -0.49
CA VAL A 242 -20.98 18.00 0.39
C VAL A 242 -20.56 19.48 0.34
N ALA A 243 -19.28 19.76 0.50
CA ALA A 243 -18.75 21.14 0.46
C ALA A 243 -19.03 21.86 -0.87
N ARG A 244 -19.29 21.10 -1.96
CA ARG A 244 -19.66 21.63 -3.27
C ARG A 244 -21.17 21.64 -3.54
N GLY A 245 -22.00 21.45 -2.54
CA GLY A 245 -23.46 21.44 -2.65
C GLY A 245 -24.04 20.18 -3.32
N ARG A 246 -23.26 19.10 -3.47
CA ARG A 246 -23.70 17.85 -4.15
C ARG A 246 -24.09 16.78 -3.12
N ALA A 247 -24.93 17.15 -2.13
CA ALA A 247 -25.29 16.30 -0.99
C ALA A 247 -25.92 14.95 -1.39
N ARG A 248 -26.81 14.93 -2.37
CA ARG A 248 -27.43 13.66 -2.85
C ARG A 248 -26.37 12.69 -3.40
N LEU A 249 -25.40 13.22 -4.13
CA LEU A 249 -24.30 12.40 -4.67
C LEU A 249 -23.35 11.94 -3.57
N ALA A 250 -23.10 12.80 -2.58
CA ALA A 250 -22.32 12.46 -1.40
C ALA A 250 -22.97 11.32 -0.60
N LEU A 251 -24.30 11.38 -0.40
CA LEU A 251 -25.05 10.33 0.28
C LEU A 251 -24.98 9.00 -0.48
N ALA A 252 -25.28 9.01 -1.78
CA ALA A 252 -25.22 7.80 -2.62
C ALA A 252 -23.81 7.19 -2.65
N GLY A 253 -22.77 8.04 -2.83
CA GLY A 253 -21.39 7.59 -2.85
C GLY A 253 -20.90 7.08 -1.50
N GLY A 254 -21.32 7.74 -0.40
CA GLY A 254 -21.01 7.31 0.97
C GLY A 254 -21.65 5.95 1.30
N ALA A 255 -22.93 5.77 0.98
CA ALA A 255 -23.62 4.48 1.14
C ALA A 255 -22.93 3.37 0.32
N ALA A 256 -22.55 3.67 -0.93
CA ALA A 256 -21.83 2.74 -1.78
C ALA A 256 -20.45 2.37 -1.23
N ALA A 257 -19.70 3.32 -0.66
CA ALA A 257 -18.42 3.06 0.00
C ALA A 257 -18.56 2.18 1.24
N LEU A 258 -19.64 2.34 2.00
CA LEU A 258 -19.90 1.54 3.20
C LEU A 258 -20.44 0.14 2.91
N ALA A 259 -20.83 -0.16 1.65
CA ALA A 259 -21.29 -1.50 1.25
C ALA A 259 -20.23 -2.59 1.45
N VAL A 260 -18.95 -2.24 1.61
CA VAL A 260 -17.90 -3.19 1.95
C VAL A 260 -18.17 -3.92 3.27
N PHE A 261 -18.74 -3.26 4.26
CA PHE A 261 -18.97 -3.86 5.59
C PHE A 261 -19.98 -5.03 5.55
N PRO A 262 -21.20 -4.90 4.98
CA PRO A 262 -22.06 -6.05 4.82
C PRO A 262 -21.47 -7.15 3.95
N VAL A 263 -20.69 -6.82 2.90
CA VAL A 263 -19.98 -7.83 2.09
C VAL A 263 -18.98 -8.61 2.94
N GLN A 264 -18.19 -7.92 3.76
CA GLN A 264 -17.23 -8.58 4.66
C GLN A 264 -17.94 -9.39 5.77
N ALA A 265 -19.05 -8.89 6.31
CA ALA A 265 -19.84 -9.62 7.30
C ALA A 265 -20.43 -10.92 6.73
N LEU A 266 -20.98 -10.89 5.49
CA LEU A 266 -21.49 -12.09 4.79
C LEU A 266 -20.39 -13.14 4.54
N ARG A 267 -19.14 -12.71 4.41
CA ARG A 267 -17.99 -13.61 4.28
C ARG A 267 -17.51 -14.20 5.61
N GLY A 268 -18.12 -13.82 6.73
CA GLY A 268 -17.64 -14.24 8.05
C GLY A 268 -16.26 -13.66 8.37
N TRP A 269 -16.05 -12.37 8.04
CA TRP A 269 -14.78 -11.65 8.28
C TRP A 269 -14.27 -11.89 9.71
N LYS A 270 -13.00 -12.31 9.80
CA LYS A 270 -12.30 -12.51 11.07
C LYS A 270 -11.00 -11.70 11.06
N TRP A 271 -10.65 -11.12 12.20
CA TRP A 271 -9.33 -10.53 12.36
C TRP A 271 -8.27 -11.64 12.24
N GLY A 272 -7.23 -11.43 11.42
CA GLY A 272 -6.19 -12.44 11.20
C GLY A 272 -6.51 -13.53 10.18
N GLY A 273 -7.63 -13.45 9.48
CA GLY A 273 -7.97 -14.40 8.40
C GLY A 273 -8.19 -15.82 8.92
N THR A 274 -7.62 -16.80 8.22
CA THR A 274 -7.72 -18.23 8.54
C THR A 274 -6.60 -18.75 9.44
N LEU A 275 -5.65 -17.89 9.86
CA LEU A 275 -4.61 -18.30 10.79
C LEU A 275 -5.19 -18.59 12.18
N GLU A 276 -4.76 -19.68 12.77
CA GLU A 276 -5.02 -19.97 14.17
C GLU A 276 -3.99 -19.21 15.03
N PHE A 277 -4.47 -18.22 15.80
CA PHE A 277 -3.63 -17.48 16.72
C PHE A 277 -3.74 -18.00 18.15
N ASN A 278 -2.60 -17.99 18.83
CA ASN A 278 -2.52 -18.42 20.22
C ASN A 278 -3.35 -17.47 21.09
N SER A 279 -4.48 -17.94 21.61
CA SER A 279 -5.42 -17.17 22.45
C SER A 279 -4.76 -16.58 23.71
N ALA A 280 -3.64 -17.11 24.16
CA ALA A 280 -2.85 -16.59 25.28
C ALA A 280 -2.26 -15.20 24.98
N ALA A 281 -1.94 -14.88 23.73
CA ALA A 281 -1.42 -13.56 23.34
C ALA A 281 -2.53 -12.46 23.40
N ALA A 282 -3.78 -12.82 23.14
CA ALA A 282 -4.91 -11.91 23.19
C ALA A 282 -5.30 -11.53 24.65
N ALA A 283 -5.03 -12.41 25.61
CA ALA A 283 -5.39 -12.22 27.02
C ALA A 283 -4.45 -11.28 27.80
N LEU A 284 -3.34 -10.82 27.23
CA LEU A 284 -2.40 -9.90 27.88
C LEU A 284 -2.98 -8.47 27.96
N GLY A 285 -3.96 -8.28 28.85
CA GLY A 285 -4.46 -6.97 29.25
C GLY A 285 -3.32 -6.09 29.78
N GLY A 286 -2.95 -5.04 29.06
CA GLY A 286 -1.96 -4.08 29.51
C GLY A 286 -2.55 -2.98 30.38
N SER A 287 -1.75 -2.42 31.29
CA SER A 287 -2.11 -1.20 32.03
C SER A 287 -2.31 -0.02 31.07
N PRO A 288 -3.07 1.05 31.44
CA PRO A 288 -3.22 2.24 30.62
C PRO A 288 -1.90 2.88 30.17
N GLY A 289 -0.86 2.86 31.02
CA GLY A 289 0.48 3.34 30.66
C GLY A 289 1.14 2.48 29.57
N ALA A 290 0.98 1.17 29.65
CA ALA A 290 1.45 0.26 28.59
C ALA A 290 0.71 0.50 27.27
N THR A 291 -0.57 0.88 27.31
CA THR A 291 -1.37 1.24 26.13
C THR A 291 -0.84 2.50 25.44
N LEU A 292 -0.56 3.58 26.18
CA LEU A 292 0.00 4.82 25.63
C LEU A 292 1.39 4.60 25.04
N ALA A 293 2.27 3.88 25.74
CA ALA A 293 3.59 3.52 25.24
C ALA A 293 3.48 2.66 23.96
N GLY A 294 2.54 1.74 23.90
CA GLY A 294 2.25 0.91 22.74
C GLY A 294 1.77 1.73 21.53
N LEU A 295 0.84 2.64 21.74
CA LEU A 295 0.36 3.55 20.68
C LEU A 295 1.48 4.47 20.18
N ALA A 296 2.34 5.00 21.05
CA ALA A 296 3.50 5.78 20.68
C ALA A 296 4.48 4.95 19.82
N ARG A 297 4.74 3.70 20.22
CA ARG A 297 5.56 2.75 19.45
C ARG A 297 4.95 2.44 18.07
N SER A 298 3.64 2.19 18.00
CA SER A 298 2.93 1.97 16.73
C SER A 298 3.01 3.20 15.83
N SER A 299 2.84 4.41 16.38
CA SER A 299 2.95 5.66 15.64
C SER A 299 4.37 5.87 15.10
N TYR A 300 5.39 5.58 15.90
CA TYR A 300 6.78 5.63 15.47
C TYR A 300 7.06 4.62 14.35
N THR A 301 6.57 3.39 14.49
CA THR A 301 6.71 2.34 13.47
C THR A 301 6.00 2.75 12.17
N LEU A 302 4.77 3.28 12.25
CA LEU A 302 4.06 3.80 11.09
C LEU A 302 4.90 4.82 10.33
N ILE A 303 5.43 5.83 11.02
CA ILE A 303 6.20 6.90 10.36
C ILE A 303 7.51 6.35 9.77
N LYS A 304 8.24 5.54 10.54
CA LYS A 304 9.52 4.98 10.12
C LYS A 304 9.39 4.10 8.87
N THR A 305 8.37 3.28 8.81
CA THR A 305 8.15 2.35 7.70
C THR A 305 7.51 3.01 6.46
N THR A 306 7.22 4.31 6.47
CA THR A 306 6.79 5.01 5.26
C THR A 306 7.89 5.11 4.21
N PHE A 307 9.13 5.40 4.58
CA PHE A 307 10.23 5.56 3.62
C PHE A 307 11.17 4.35 3.56
N TRP A 308 11.07 3.42 4.52
CA TRP A 308 11.93 2.26 4.66
C TRP A 308 11.19 1.06 5.21
N LEU A 309 10.96 0.04 4.38
CA LEU A 309 10.28 -1.19 4.79
C LEU A 309 11.22 -2.27 5.34
N GLY A 310 12.51 -2.06 5.28
CA GLY A 310 13.53 -3.05 5.64
C GLY A 310 13.41 -3.70 7.02
N GLU A 311 12.53 -3.20 7.90
CA GLU A 311 12.25 -3.88 9.17
C GLU A 311 11.36 -5.12 9.03
N TRP A 312 10.65 -5.24 7.91
CA TRP A 312 9.94 -6.49 7.63
C TRP A 312 10.92 -7.62 7.27
N SER A 313 11.94 -7.30 6.49
CA SER A 313 12.94 -8.27 6.09
C SER A 313 14.17 -8.28 7.01
N PHE A 314 15.11 -7.34 6.89
CA PHE A 314 16.38 -7.39 7.66
C PHE A 314 16.99 -6.03 7.93
N PHE A 315 16.52 -4.99 7.26
CA PHE A 315 17.20 -3.71 7.29
C PHE A 315 16.53 -2.77 8.24
N ARG A 316 17.11 -2.57 9.39
CA ARG A 316 16.69 -1.46 10.23
C ARG A 316 16.99 -0.15 9.50
N ALA A 317 16.00 0.73 9.42
CA ALA A 317 16.23 2.07 8.88
C ALA A 317 17.39 2.74 9.61
N PRO A 318 18.43 3.24 8.91
CA PRO A 318 19.53 3.93 9.55
C PRO A 318 19.02 5.14 10.32
N ARG A 319 19.41 5.27 11.60
CA ARG A 319 18.95 6.37 12.47
C ARG A 319 19.09 7.76 11.83
N PRO A 320 20.22 8.10 11.14
CA PRO A 320 20.32 9.40 10.46
C PRO A 320 19.24 9.64 9.41
N LEU A 321 18.82 8.61 8.67
CA LEU A 321 17.73 8.74 7.70
C LEU A 321 16.38 8.98 8.40
N VAL A 322 16.11 8.32 9.51
CA VAL A 322 14.90 8.56 10.30
C VAL A 322 14.85 10.01 10.76
N ILE A 323 15.96 10.52 11.30
CA ILE A 323 16.07 11.91 11.73
C ILE A 323 15.88 12.86 10.55
N ALA A 324 16.56 12.62 9.43
CA ALA A 324 16.43 13.45 8.22
C ALA A 324 14.98 13.48 7.69
N TYR A 325 14.28 12.35 7.73
CA TYR A 325 12.87 12.30 7.34
C TYR A 325 11.98 13.16 8.24
N PHE A 326 12.15 13.06 9.56
CA PHE A 326 11.43 13.93 10.51
C PHE A 326 11.74 15.41 10.31
N LEU A 327 12.99 15.76 10.07
CA LEU A 327 13.39 17.14 9.78
C LEU A 327 12.76 17.66 8.49
N LEU A 328 12.67 16.82 7.44
CA LEU A 328 11.99 17.19 6.20
C LEU A 328 10.49 17.41 6.41
N LEU A 329 9.82 16.57 7.19
CA LEU A 329 8.41 16.77 7.55
C LEU A 329 8.22 18.04 8.35
N ALA A 330 9.05 18.28 9.35
CA ALA A 330 9.02 19.52 10.17
C ALA A 330 9.27 20.76 9.29
N ALA A 331 10.27 20.72 8.43
CA ALA A 331 10.56 21.81 7.49
C ALA A 331 9.38 22.09 6.54
N ALA A 332 8.75 21.03 6.01
CA ALA A 332 7.57 21.18 5.17
C ALA A 332 6.42 21.87 5.93
N LEU A 333 6.18 21.47 7.18
CA LEU A 333 5.14 22.07 8.04
C LEU A 333 5.44 23.54 8.37
N VAL A 334 6.70 23.87 8.72
CA VAL A 334 7.11 25.23 9.09
C VAL A 334 7.08 26.16 7.87
N LEU A 335 7.53 25.70 6.71
CA LEU A 335 7.56 26.48 5.48
C LEU A 335 6.17 26.62 4.83
N ALA A 336 5.25 25.73 5.15
CA ALA A 336 3.90 25.74 4.62
C ALA A 336 3.06 26.85 5.28
N ARG A 337 2.75 27.89 4.51
CA ARG A 337 1.78 28.90 4.94
C ARG A 337 0.38 28.39 4.69
N ARG A 338 -0.42 28.31 5.75
CA ARG A 338 -1.81 27.83 5.70
C ARG A 338 -2.66 28.66 4.75
N ARG A 339 -3.44 28.01 3.90
CA ARG A 339 -4.58 28.61 3.20
C ARG A 339 -5.79 28.56 4.12
N SER A 340 -6.47 29.68 4.30
CA SER A 340 -7.61 29.80 5.22
C SER A 340 -8.96 29.55 4.57
N ASP A 341 -9.02 28.84 3.46
CA ASP A 341 -10.31 28.50 2.80
C ASP A 341 -10.94 27.27 3.45
N PRO A 342 -12.04 27.45 4.24
CA PRO A 342 -12.70 26.33 4.92
C PRO A 342 -13.30 25.29 3.97
N HIS A 343 -13.66 25.68 2.74
CA HIS A 343 -14.19 24.75 1.74
C HIS A 343 -13.16 23.70 1.32
N HIS A 344 -11.86 24.01 1.41
CA HIS A 344 -10.81 23.04 1.21
C HIS A 344 -10.43 22.31 2.49
N LEU A 345 -10.46 22.98 3.63
CA LEU A 345 -9.99 22.40 4.90
C LEU A 345 -10.87 21.23 5.37
N VAL A 346 -12.21 21.41 5.39
CA VAL A 346 -13.15 20.43 5.95
C VAL A 346 -13.05 19.06 5.28
N PRO A 347 -13.04 18.93 3.92
CA PRO A 347 -12.89 17.62 3.29
C PRO A 347 -11.60 16.89 3.68
N HIS A 348 -10.48 17.61 3.72
CA HIS A 348 -9.20 17.02 4.09
C HIS A 348 -9.15 16.62 5.57
N ALA A 349 -9.77 17.43 6.47
CA ALA A 349 -9.89 17.11 7.88
C ALA A 349 -10.72 15.84 8.12
N VAL A 350 -11.84 15.68 7.41
CA VAL A 350 -12.68 14.46 7.49
C VAL A 350 -11.89 13.24 7.07
N GLY A 351 -11.19 13.29 5.93
CA GLY A 351 -10.32 12.20 5.49
C GLY A 351 -9.23 11.86 6.51
N ALA A 352 -8.58 12.88 7.09
CA ALA A 352 -7.55 12.70 8.11
C ALA A 352 -8.09 12.09 9.40
N LEU A 353 -9.29 12.48 9.84
CA LEU A 353 -9.95 11.90 11.02
C LEU A 353 -10.29 10.42 10.79
N VAL A 354 -10.78 10.06 9.60
CA VAL A 354 -11.03 8.64 9.24
C VAL A 354 -9.72 7.85 9.17
N ALA A 355 -8.66 8.44 8.65
CA ALA A 355 -7.34 7.82 8.65
C ALA A 355 -6.80 7.56 10.06
N ALA A 356 -6.89 8.56 10.94
CA ALA A 356 -6.48 8.45 12.34
C ALA A 356 -7.33 7.43 13.13
N GLY A 357 -8.66 7.45 12.93
CA GLY A 357 -9.57 6.46 13.52
C GLY A 357 -9.30 5.05 13.03
N GLY A 358 -9.05 4.88 11.74
CA GLY A 358 -8.66 3.60 11.14
C GLY A 358 -7.32 3.08 11.67
N PHE A 359 -6.32 3.96 11.79
CA PHE A 359 -5.05 3.63 12.41
C PHE A 359 -5.22 3.16 13.86
N LEU A 360 -6.00 3.90 14.66
CA LEU A 360 -6.26 3.57 16.05
C LEU A 360 -7.00 2.22 16.17
N ALA A 361 -8.05 2.02 15.37
CA ALA A 361 -8.81 0.77 15.34
C ALA A 361 -7.90 -0.42 14.96
N PHE A 362 -7.01 -0.24 13.99
CA PHE A 362 -6.08 -1.27 13.57
C PHE A 362 -5.02 -1.57 14.66
N ALA A 363 -4.46 -0.55 15.30
CA ALA A 363 -3.51 -0.71 16.40
C ALA A 363 -4.13 -1.44 17.60
N ILE A 364 -5.37 -1.07 17.98
CA ILE A 364 -6.12 -1.73 19.04
C ILE A 364 -6.46 -3.17 18.64
N GLY A 365 -6.95 -3.38 17.41
CA GLY A 365 -7.25 -4.71 16.89
C GLY A 365 -6.05 -5.64 16.93
N ASN A 366 -4.88 -5.19 16.47
CA ASN A 366 -3.63 -5.95 16.56
C ASN A 366 -3.26 -6.26 18.02
N ARG A 367 -3.41 -5.31 18.92
CA ARG A 367 -3.15 -5.55 20.35
C ARG A 367 -4.05 -6.62 20.93
N LEU A 368 -5.35 -6.53 20.63
CA LEU A 368 -6.34 -7.49 21.14
C LEU A 368 -6.15 -8.90 20.56
N TYR A 369 -5.80 -8.97 19.28
CA TYR A 369 -5.71 -10.23 18.55
C TYR A 369 -4.34 -10.90 18.65
N TYR A 370 -3.26 -10.13 18.45
CA TYR A 370 -1.89 -10.65 18.42
C TYR A 370 -1.11 -10.39 19.72
N GLY A 371 -1.66 -9.62 20.65
CA GLY A 371 -0.94 -9.21 21.85
C GLY A 371 0.17 -8.17 21.63
N ASP A 372 0.36 -7.67 20.41
CA ASP A 372 1.41 -6.71 20.06
C ASP A 372 0.86 -5.42 19.43
N TRP A 373 1.55 -4.31 19.74
CA TRP A 373 1.27 -2.99 19.17
C TRP A 373 2.06 -2.72 17.87
N GLY A 374 2.92 -3.64 17.46
CA GLY A 374 3.95 -3.40 16.44
C GLY A 374 3.51 -3.50 14.98
N GLY A 375 2.33 -4.03 14.71
CA GLY A 375 1.91 -4.44 13.36
C GLY A 375 1.44 -3.33 12.41
N VAL A 376 1.47 -2.05 12.80
CA VAL A 376 0.95 -0.97 11.93
C VAL A 376 2.05 -0.42 11.04
N GLY A 377 2.03 -0.82 9.78
CA GLY A 377 3.03 -0.41 8.79
C GLY A 377 2.75 0.92 8.11
N GLY A 378 3.80 1.67 7.81
CA GLY A 378 3.72 2.93 7.06
C GLY A 378 3.35 2.76 5.59
N TRP A 379 3.39 1.54 5.06
CA TRP A 379 3.02 1.27 3.67
C TRP A 379 1.57 1.63 3.34
N TYR A 380 0.67 1.67 4.31
CA TYR A 380 -0.71 2.13 4.11
C TYR A 380 -0.81 3.59 3.66
N VAL A 381 0.15 4.44 4.07
CA VAL A 381 0.19 5.85 3.70
C VAL A 381 0.38 6.04 2.19
N TRP A 382 1.07 5.12 1.53
CA TRP A 382 1.32 5.21 0.09
C TRP A 382 0.06 5.11 -0.75
N THR A 383 -0.94 4.36 -0.29
CA THR A 383 -2.24 4.28 -0.96
C THR A 383 -2.99 5.63 -0.93
N TRP A 384 -2.67 6.50 0.04
CA TRP A 384 -3.28 7.83 0.20
C TRP A 384 -2.50 8.94 -0.49
N LEU A 385 -1.32 8.65 -1.02
CA LEU A 385 -0.44 9.67 -1.58
C LEU A 385 -1.09 10.55 -2.66
N PRO A 386 -1.95 10.06 -3.57
CA PRO A 386 -2.69 10.90 -4.50
C PRO A 386 -3.55 11.96 -3.81
N TRP A 387 -4.21 11.58 -2.72
CA TRP A 387 -4.97 12.50 -1.88
C TRP A 387 -4.06 13.45 -1.11
N LEU A 388 -2.96 12.96 -0.50
CA LEU A 388 -2.01 13.79 0.24
C LEU A 388 -1.35 14.84 -0.67
N ALA A 389 -1.03 14.51 -1.91
CA ALA A 389 -0.49 15.44 -2.88
C ALA A 389 -1.47 16.57 -3.22
N ILE A 390 -2.77 16.28 -3.30
CA ILE A 390 -3.82 17.30 -3.46
C ILE A 390 -3.98 18.11 -2.18
N ALA A 391 -3.99 17.49 -1.00
CA ALA A 391 -4.08 18.18 0.27
C ALA A 391 -2.93 19.18 0.42
N ALA A 392 -1.71 18.78 0.08
CA ALA A 392 -0.55 19.67 0.06
C ALA A 392 -0.76 20.89 -0.85
N SER A 393 -1.38 20.73 -2.02
CA SER A 393 -1.71 21.82 -2.94
C SER A 393 -2.84 22.72 -2.45
N ASP A 394 -3.90 22.11 -1.88
CA ASP A 394 -5.11 22.84 -1.49
C ASP A 394 -4.93 23.61 -0.17
N LEU A 395 -4.20 23.04 0.78
CA LEU A 395 -4.09 23.55 2.16
C LEU A 395 -2.86 24.42 2.40
N ALA A 396 -1.82 24.31 1.57
CA ALA A 396 -0.56 24.97 1.83
C ALA A 396 -0.05 25.78 0.63
N ARG A 397 0.71 26.84 0.96
CA ARG A 397 1.52 27.60 0.01
C ARG A 397 2.94 27.65 0.54
N ILE A 398 3.91 27.44 -0.34
CA ILE A 398 5.32 27.67 -0.03
C ILE A 398 5.85 28.75 -0.98
N GLU A 399 6.66 29.65 -0.47
CA GLU A 399 7.38 30.61 -1.30
C GLU A 399 8.27 29.87 -2.29
N ARG A 400 8.38 30.40 -3.52
CA ARG A 400 9.08 29.72 -4.62
C ARG A 400 10.51 29.32 -4.25
N ARG A 401 11.26 30.19 -3.56
CA ARG A 401 12.64 29.92 -3.14
C ARG A 401 12.71 28.81 -2.09
N SER A 402 11.89 28.92 -1.04
CA SER A 402 11.81 27.90 0.02
C SER A 402 11.32 26.56 -0.52
N GLY A 403 10.37 26.58 -1.45
CA GLY A 403 9.89 25.36 -2.13
C GLY A 403 10.96 24.68 -2.98
N ALA A 404 11.82 25.44 -3.66
CA ALA A 404 12.96 24.87 -4.40
C ALA A 404 13.97 24.19 -3.47
N TRP A 405 14.30 24.83 -2.33
CA TRP A 405 15.18 24.23 -1.32
C TRP A 405 14.57 22.97 -0.70
N LEU A 406 13.28 22.97 -0.38
CA LEU A 406 12.60 21.78 0.13
C LEU A 406 12.62 20.64 -0.88
N LEU A 407 12.36 20.91 -2.16
CA LEU A 407 12.44 19.89 -3.21
C LEU A 407 13.85 19.33 -3.38
N ALA A 408 14.88 20.19 -3.31
CA ALA A 408 16.27 19.75 -3.36
C ALA A 408 16.62 18.85 -2.15
N ALA A 409 16.15 19.21 -0.96
CA ALA A 409 16.35 18.43 0.26
C ALA A 409 15.62 17.06 0.18
N ILE A 410 14.39 17.02 -0.36
CA ILE A 410 13.67 15.76 -0.62
C ILE A 410 14.42 14.91 -1.64
N ALA A 411 14.94 15.50 -2.72
CA ALA A 411 15.72 14.78 -3.72
C ALA A 411 17.01 14.18 -3.11
N ALA A 412 17.73 14.95 -2.30
CA ALA A 412 18.92 14.48 -1.60
C ALA A 412 18.59 13.32 -0.62
N PHE A 413 17.49 13.45 0.12
CA PHE A 413 16.99 12.39 1.01
C PHE A 413 16.66 11.11 0.23
N VAL A 414 15.91 11.22 -0.86
CA VAL A 414 15.54 10.08 -1.72
C VAL A 414 16.79 9.40 -2.28
N LEU A 415 17.77 10.17 -2.74
CA LEU A 415 19.03 9.63 -3.23
C LEU A 415 19.79 8.89 -2.12
N ALA A 416 19.97 9.51 -0.96
CA ALA A 416 20.64 8.91 0.19
C ALA A 416 19.95 7.61 0.64
N ALA A 417 18.61 7.60 0.72
CA ALA A 417 17.83 6.42 1.07
C ALA A 417 18.05 5.28 0.07
N ASN A 418 18.08 5.56 -1.24
CA ASN A 418 18.33 4.55 -2.25
C ASN A 418 19.77 4.03 -2.21
N VAL A 419 20.77 4.89 -2.07
CA VAL A 419 22.18 4.48 -1.98
C VAL A 419 22.39 3.56 -0.78
N LEU A 420 21.87 3.93 0.39
CA LEU A 420 21.96 3.11 1.59
C LEU A 420 21.18 1.81 1.46
N TRP A 421 20.00 1.83 0.87
CA TRP A 421 19.23 0.62 0.61
C TRP A 421 20.00 -0.34 -0.32
N PHE A 422 20.55 0.16 -1.43
CA PHE A 422 21.34 -0.63 -2.35
C PHE A 422 22.60 -1.20 -1.70
N SER A 423 23.29 -0.42 -0.85
CA SER A 423 24.49 -0.90 -0.19
C SER A 423 24.24 -2.09 0.74
N VAL A 424 23.00 -2.26 1.22
CA VAL A 424 22.59 -3.39 2.06
C VAL A 424 21.93 -4.49 1.23
N ALA A 425 20.99 -4.13 0.35
CA ALA A 425 20.21 -5.09 -0.42
C ALA A 425 21.06 -5.85 -1.46
N TRP A 426 22.01 -5.16 -2.11
CA TRP A 426 22.85 -5.77 -3.13
C TRP A 426 23.70 -6.95 -2.61
N PRO A 427 24.48 -6.82 -1.53
CA PRO A 427 25.24 -7.96 -1.00
C PRO A 427 24.35 -9.01 -0.33
N LEU A 428 23.20 -8.61 0.24
CA LEU A 428 22.30 -9.55 0.94
C LEU A 428 21.57 -10.48 -0.03
N TYR A 429 21.10 -9.95 -1.15
CA TYR A 429 20.41 -10.75 -2.15
C TYR A 429 21.38 -11.47 -3.12
N GLY A 430 22.66 -11.38 -2.90
CA GLY A 430 23.66 -12.12 -3.64
C GLY A 430 24.68 -11.35 -4.32
#